data_8c6d40aa2a9349a1cbfdc7ea819de371
#
_entry.id   8c6d40aa2a9349a1cbfdc7ea819de371
#
_cell.length_a   1.000
_cell.length_b   1.000
_cell.length_c   1.000
_cell.angle_alpha   90.00
_cell.angle_beta   90.00
_cell.angle_gamma   90.00
#
_symmetry.space_group_name_H-M   'P 1'
#
loop_
_entity.id
_entity.type
_entity.pdbx_description
1 polymer ?
#
loop_
_entity_poly.entity_id
_entity_poly.type
_entity_poly.pdbx_seq_one_letter_code
_entity_poly.pdbx_strand_id
1 'polypeptide(L)'
;MSQAVSFTLRPLKAPDAAPARRLWSERFGGDPSTQTKWIEAALNPGHTAAGFVAVTFPDGEVVGVSFLDVGGPAYIREYLGLGELDLQVPFADRNGVFHLSCVRADWEGYGIGSAFYERRLAVLADRNVPRAVGIAWHRPADVDSRALFEKHGFTRLATVERYYSRTGTRPNCPRCTGTCLCTASLYDRAIA
;
A
#
# COMPACT_ATOMS: atom_id res chain seq x y z
N MET A 1 35.63 -4.15 -0.58
CA MET A 1 34.70 -4.02 -1.75
C MET A 1 33.30 -4.12 -1.20
N SER A 2 32.54 -3.01 -1.12
CA SER A 2 31.14 -3.04 -0.71
C SER A 2 30.36 -3.76 -1.81
N GLN A 3 29.76 -4.92 -1.50
CA GLN A 3 28.84 -5.55 -2.44
C GLN A 3 27.69 -4.57 -2.68
N ALA A 4 27.44 -4.25 -3.94
CA ALA A 4 26.28 -3.44 -4.31
C ALA A 4 25.04 -4.19 -3.84
N VAL A 5 24.37 -3.66 -2.84
CA VAL A 5 23.13 -4.22 -2.31
C VAL A 5 22.07 -4.12 -3.39
N SER A 6 21.63 -5.25 -3.93
CA SER A 6 20.66 -5.31 -5.02
C SER A 6 19.42 -6.07 -4.60
N PHE A 7 18.28 -5.65 -5.13
CA PHE A 7 17.01 -6.33 -4.96
C PHE A 7 16.33 -6.58 -6.31
N THR A 8 15.43 -7.53 -6.34
CA THR A 8 14.57 -7.82 -7.50
C THR A 8 13.11 -7.73 -7.09
N LEU A 9 12.29 -7.08 -7.91
CA LEU A 9 10.83 -7.10 -7.76
C LEU A 9 10.23 -8.26 -8.55
N ARG A 10 9.35 -9.00 -7.90
CA ARG A 10 8.57 -10.06 -8.55
C ARG A 10 7.16 -10.18 -7.94
N PRO A 11 6.23 -10.84 -8.63
CA PRO A 11 4.95 -11.20 -8.04
C PRO A 11 5.12 -12.02 -6.75
N LEU A 12 4.21 -11.80 -5.81
CA LEU A 12 4.07 -12.57 -4.58
C LEU A 12 3.79 -14.04 -4.93
N LYS A 13 4.41 -14.97 -4.22
CA LYS A 13 4.20 -16.41 -4.33
C LYS A 13 3.84 -17.00 -2.97
N ALA A 14 3.27 -18.20 -2.94
CA ALA A 14 2.85 -18.85 -1.69
C ALA A 14 3.95 -18.92 -0.61
N PRO A 15 5.23 -19.22 -0.91
CA PRO A 15 6.31 -19.21 0.10
C PRO A 15 6.58 -17.85 0.73
N ASP A 16 6.20 -16.75 0.05
CA ASP A 16 6.41 -15.39 0.54
C ASP A 16 5.34 -14.97 1.57
N ALA A 17 4.24 -15.70 1.70
CA ALA A 17 3.10 -15.31 2.54
C ALA A 17 3.49 -15.06 4.01
N ALA A 18 4.27 -15.95 4.60
CA ALA A 18 4.71 -15.81 6.00
C ALA A 18 5.70 -14.65 6.20
N PRO A 19 6.76 -14.50 5.38
CA PRO A 19 7.63 -13.32 5.42
C PRO A 19 6.90 -11.99 5.20
N ALA A 20 5.99 -11.93 4.23
CA ALA A 20 5.20 -10.73 3.92
C ALA A 20 4.30 -10.33 5.10
N ARG A 21 3.63 -11.30 5.74
CA ARG A 21 2.79 -11.05 6.94
C ARG A 21 3.62 -10.52 8.09
N ARG A 22 4.79 -11.10 8.35
CA ARG A 22 5.70 -10.65 9.40
C ARG A 22 6.12 -9.21 9.18
N LEU A 23 6.60 -8.90 7.97
CA LEU A 23 7.02 -7.54 7.61
C LEU A 23 5.86 -6.53 7.73
N TRP A 24 4.66 -6.90 7.28
CA TRP A 24 3.47 -6.07 7.45
C TRP A 24 3.19 -5.78 8.93
N SER A 25 3.16 -6.83 9.78
CA SER A 25 2.89 -6.69 11.21
C SER A 25 3.90 -5.80 11.91
N GLU A 26 5.19 -5.96 11.61
CA GLU A 26 6.28 -5.17 12.18
C GLU A 26 6.17 -3.69 11.81
N ARG A 27 5.82 -3.39 10.56
CA ARG A 27 5.85 -2.01 10.04
C ARG A 27 4.54 -1.24 10.21
N PHE A 28 3.41 -1.93 10.18
CA PHE A 28 2.08 -1.31 10.19
C PHE A 28 1.17 -1.82 11.29
N GLY A 29 1.48 -2.94 11.94
CA GLY A 29 0.54 -3.59 12.84
C GLY A 29 -0.72 -4.07 12.09
N GLY A 30 -1.87 -3.83 12.67
CA GLY A 30 -3.17 -4.17 12.10
C GLY A 30 -3.68 -5.54 12.51
N ASP A 31 -4.81 -5.93 11.96
CA ASP A 31 -5.48 -7.18 12.25
C ASP A 31 -4.91 -8.33 11.39
N PRO A 32 -4.51 -9.47 12.00
CA PRO A 32 -3.98 -10.62 11.25
C PRO A 32 -4.94 -11.20 10.22
N SER A 33 -6.26 -11.13 10.44
CA SER A 33 -7.24 -11.64 9.48
C SER A 33 -7.27 -10.79 8.22
N THR A 34 -7.16 -9.48 8.36
CA THR A 34 -7.03 -8.55 7.22
C THR A 34 -5.76 -8.82 6.42
N GLN A 35 -4.63 -9.04 7.09
CA GLN A 35 -3.37 -9.37 6.43
C GLN A 35 -3.48 -10.66 5.63
N THR A 36 -4.09 -11.71 6.23
CA THR A 36 -4.33 -12.99 5.58
C THR A 36 -5.21 -12.83 4.34
N LYS A 37 -6.35 -12.14 4.48
CA LYS A 37 -7.28 -11.87 3.37
C LYS A 37 -6.59 -11.22 2.16
N TRP A 38 -5.76 -10.22 2.38
CA TRP A 38 -5.05 -9.53 1.30
C TRP A 38 -3.98 -10.39 0.63
N ILE A 39 -3.25 -11.18 1.41
CA ILE A 39 -2.23 -12.10 0.89
C ILE A 39 -2.89 -13.20 0.05
N GLU A 40 -3.97 -13.81 0.56
CA GLU A 40 -4.73 -14.84 -0.14
C GLU A 40 -5.37 -14.31 -1.44
N ALA A 41 -5.98 -13.11 -1.40
CA ALA A 41 -6.51 -12.47 -2.59
C ALA A 41 -5.43 -12.23 -3.65
N ALA A 42 -4.25 -11.77 -3.25
CA ALA A 42 -3.12 -11.52 -4.14
C ALA A 42 -2.50 -12.82 -4.71
N LEU A 43 -2.67 -13.95 -4.04
CA LEU A 43 -2.23 -15.27 -4.51
C LEU A 43 -3.26 -15.98 -5.41
N ASN A 44 -4.51 -15.49 -5.42
CA ASN A 44 -5.58 -16.07 -6.23
C ASN A 44 -5.57 -15.46 -7.64
N PRO A 45 -5.26 -16.24 -8.70
CA PRO A 45 -5.17 -15.73 -10.07
C PRO A 45 -6.52 -15.24 -10.64
N GLY A 46 -7.64 -15.64 -10.04
CA GLY A 46 -8.99 -15.17 -10.41
C GLY A 46 -9.39 -13.86 -9.73
N HIS A 47 -8.57 -13.31 -8.84
CA HIS A 47 -8.87 -12.07 -8.12
C HIS A 47 -8.29 -10.83 -8.82
N THR A 48 -8.91 -9.66 -8.58
CA THR A 48 -8.42 -8.37 -9.09
C THR A 48 -7.16 -7.89 -8.36
N ALA A 49 -6.90 -8.42 -7.15
CA ALA A 49 -5.74 -8.10 -6.35
C ALA A 49 -4.43 -8.60 -6.98
N ALA A 50 -3.36 -7.89 -6.70
CA ALA A 50 -1.99 -8.30 -7.02
C ALA A 50 -1.05 -7.98 -5.86
N GLY A 51 -0.13 -8.88 -5.58
CA GLY A 51 0.92 -8.71 -4.59
C GLY A 51 2.30 -8.75 -5.24
N PHE A 52 3.22 -7.96 -4.72
CA PHE A 52 4.62 -7.90 -5.15
C PHE A 52 5.53 -7.97 -3.94
N VAL A 53 6.68 -8.61 -4.12
CA VAL A 53 7.76 -8.64 -3.13
C VAL A 53 9.05 -8.09 -3.74
N ALA A 54 9.82 -7.40 -2.89
CA ALA A 54 11.22 -7.12 -3.13
C ALA A 54 12.05 -8.18 -2.40
N VAL A 55 12.92 -8.86 -3.13
CA VAL A 55 13.79 -9.89 -2.58
C VAL A 55 15.25 -9.53 -2.80
N THR A 56 16.10 -9.86 -1.82
CA THR A 56 17.55 -9.66 -1.92
C THR A 56 18.18 -10.59 -2.93
N PHE A 57 19.33 -10.21 -3.45
CA PHE A 57 20.18 -11.09 -4.26
C PHE A 57 21.54 -11.22 -3.59
N PRO A 58 22.10 -12.45 -3.44
CA PRO A 58 21.62 -13.76 -3.95
C PRO A 58 20.62 -14.48 -3.03
N ASP A 59 20.42 -14.03 -1.77
CA ASP A 59 19.80 -14.84 -0.71
C ASP A 59 18.29 -15.05 -0.88
N GLY A 60 17.62 -14.20 -1.67
CA GLY A 60 16.18 -14.31 -1.93
C GLY A 60 15.29 -13.92 -0.74
N GLU A 61 15.84 -13.21 0.25
CA GLU A 61 15.10 -12.77 1.43
C GLU A 61 14.07 -11.68 1.09
N VAL A 62 12.86 -11.78 1.61
CA VAL A 62 11.81 -10.77 1.41
C VAL A 62 12.10 -9.55 2.28
N VAL A 63 12.39 -8.43 1.64
CA VAL A 63 12.70 -7.14 2.29
C VAL A 63 11.68 -6.04 2.00
N GLY A 64 10.70 -6.33 1.15
CA GLY A 64 9.59 -5.43 0.88
C GLY A 64 8.37 -6.20 0.37
N VAL A 65 7.19 -5.64 0.63
CA VAL A 65 5.91 -6.18 0.13
C VAL A 65 4.98 -5.04 -0.24
N SER A 66 4.18 -5.23 -1.28
CA SER A 66 3.22 -4.24 -1.74
C SER A 66 2.00 -4.91 -2.34
N PHE A 67 0.82 -4.32 -2.14
CA PHE A 67 -0.46 -4.82 -2.64
C PHE A 67 -1.20 -3.78 -3.46
N LEU A 68 -1.91 -4.28 -4.46
CA LEU A 68 -2.78 -3.55 -5.36
C LEU A 68 -4.09 -4.31 -5.49
N ASP A 69 -5.20 -3.60 -5.60
CA ASP A 69 -6.48 -4.18 -6.01
C ASP A 69 -7.18 -3.26 -7.02
N VAL A 70 -8.26 -3.74 -7.65
CA VAL A 70 -9.08 -2.98 -8.59
C VAL A 70 -10.54 -3.13 -8.21
N GLY A 71 -11.23 -1.99 -8.06
CA GLY A 71 -12.63 -1.98 -7.68
C GLY A 71 -13.44 -0.82 -8.29
N GLY A 72 -14.75 -0.95 -8.20
CA GLY A 72 -15.71 0.10 -8.62
C GLY A 72 -15.83 1.23 -7.60
N PRO A 73 -16.63 2.27 -7.90
CA PRO A 73 -16.78 3.46 -7.05
C PRO A 73 -17.20 3.16 -5.61
N ALA A 74 -18.12 2.22 -5.40
CA ALA A 74 -18.58 1.84 -4.06
C ALA A 74 -17.44 1.27 -3.21
N TYR A 75 -16.65 0.35 -3.78
CA TYR A 75 -15.48 -0.23 -3.12
C TYR A 75 -14.44 0.84 -2.75
N ILE A 76 -14.18 1.80 -3.65
CA ILE A 76 -13.22 2.87 -3.38
C ILE A 76 -13.72 3.81 -2.28
N ARG A 77 -15.00 4.14 -2.25
CA ARG A 77 -15.60 4.97 -1.19
C ARG A 77 -15.48 4.31 0.17
N GLU A 78 -15.75 3.01 0.24
CA GLU A 78 -15.58 2.21 1.45
C GLU A 78 -14.10 2.16 1.87
N TYR A 79 -13.21 1.83 0.95
CA TYR A 79 -11.76 1.75 1.20
C TYR A 79 -11.18 3.06 1.75
N LEU A 80 -11.57 4.20 1.17
CA LEU A 80 -11.13 5.52 1.61
C LEU A 80 -11.92 6.07 2.80
N GLY A 81 -12.94 5.37 3.30
CA GLY A 81 -13.80 5.82 4.40
C GLY A 81 -14.55 7.12 4.09
N LEU A 82 -14.94 7.36 2.84
CA LEU A 82 -15.49 8.65 2.42
C LEU A 82 -16.86 8.94 3.03
N GLY A 83 -17.63 7.92 3.39
CA GLY A 83 -18.89 8.11 4.11
C GLY A 83 -18.73 8.79 5.46
N GLU A 84 -17.62 8.50 6.14
CA GLU A 84 -17.28 9.08 7.44
C GLU A 84 -16.58 10.46 7.32
N LEU A 85 -16.17 10.85 6.12
CA LEU A 85 -15.38 12.05 5.89
C LEU A 85 -16.13 13.18 5.18
N ASP A 86 -17.36 12.93 4.74
CA ASP A 86 -18.17 13.88 3.93
C ASP A 86 -17.41 14.43 2.71
N LEU A 87 -16.65 13.58 2.05
CA LEU A 87 -15.90 13.92 0.85
C LEU A 87 -16.59 13.36 -0.41
N GLN A 88 -16.89 14.26 -1.34
CA GLN A 88 -17.48 13.90 -2.63
C GLN A 88 -16.36 13.88 -3.70
N VAL A 89 -15.98 12.68 -4.13
CA VAL A 89 -14.98 12.48 -5.18
C VAL A 89 -15.60 11.62 -6.28
N PRO A 90 -15.60 12.07 -7.53
CA PRO A 90 -16.03 11.25 -8.66
C PRO A 90 -14.95 10.20 -8.94
N PHE A 91 -15.35 8.93 -8.99
CA PHE A 91 -14.47 7.82 -9.37
C PHE A 91 -14.89 7.24 -10.71
N ALA A 92 -13.93 6.62 -11.39
CA ALA A 92 -14.19 5.84 -12.61
C ALA A 92 -14.89 4.52 -12.27
N ASP A 93 -15.47 3.82 -13.26
CA ASP A 93 -16.07 2.50 -13.07
C ASP A 93 -15.05 1.46 -12.58
N ARG A 94 -13.78 1.67 -12.89
CA ARG A 94 -12.66 0.85 -12.41
C ARG A 94 -11.56 1.75 -11.87
N ASN A 95 -11.12 1.48 -10.64
CA ASN A 95 -10.07 2.23 -9.98
C ASN A 95 -9.09 1.27 -9.30
N GLY A 96 -7.81 1.57 -9.39
CA GLY A 96 -6.77 0.86 -8.67
C GLY A 96 -6.64 1.36 -7.24
N VAL A 97 -6.46 0.46 -6.28
CA VAL A 97 -6.19 0.76 -4.88
C VAL A 97 -4.74 0.44 -4.56
N PHE A 98 -3.96 1.45 -4.20
CA PHE A 98 -2.63 1.27 -3.64
C PHE A 98 -2.72 0.96 -2.15
N HIS A 99 -2.97 -0.32 -1.83
CA HIS A 99 -3.36 -0.69 -0.48
C HIS A 99 -2.24 -0.52 0.53
N LEU A 100 -1.20 -1.33 0.45
CA LEU A 100 -0.06 -1.32 1.35
C LEU A 100 1.23 -1.36 0.55
N SER A 101 2.22 -0.68 1.05
CA SER A 101 3.60 -0.84 0.63
C SER A 101 4.50 -0.67 1.85
N CYS A 102 5.25 -1.69 2.20
CA CYS A 102 6.23 -1.60 3.29
C CYS A 102 7.56 -2.20 2.89
N VAL A 103 8.61 -1.63 3.46
CA VAL A 103 10.00 -2.03 3.27
C VAL A 103 10.60 -2.26 4.65
N ARG A 104 11.46 -3.25 4.78
CA ARG A 104 12.24 -3.50 6.00
C ARG A 104 13.10 -2.27 6.32
N ALA A 105 13.25 -1.93 7.58
CA ALA A 105 13.87 -0.65 7.99
C ALA A 105 15.30 -0.46 7.46
N ASP A 106 16.11 -1.52 7.49
CA ASP A 106 17.48 -1.53 6.99
C ASP A 106 17.60 -1.50 5.46
N TRP A 107 16.47 -1.60 4.75
CA TRP A 107 16.35 -1.51 3.29
C TRP A 107 15.60 -0.27 2.82
N GLU A 108 15.28 0.65 3.72
CA GLU A 108 14.75 1.97 3.34
C GLU A 108 15.84 2.79 2.64
N GLY A 109 15.43 3.67 1.70
CA GLY A 109 16.38 4.48 0.93
C GLY A 109 16.99 3.81 -0.31
N TYR A 110 16.84 2.50 -0.49
CA TYR A 110 17.36 1.78 -1.67
C TYR A 110 16.45 1.81 -2.90
N GLY A 111 15.40 2.61 -2.91
CA GLY A 111 14.51 2.77 -4.07
C GLY A 111 13.36 1.75 -4.17
N ILE A 112 13.27 0.78 -3.25
CA ILE A 112 12.25 -0.28 -3.28
C ILE A 112 10.83 0.31 -3.30
N GLY A 113 10.57 1.31 -2.45
CA GLY A 113 9.28 1.99 -2.41
C GLY A 113 8.88 2.56 -3.77
N SER A 114 9.78 3.27 -4.44
CA SER A 114 9.58 3.84 -5.78
C SER A 114 9.30 2.74 -6.82
N ALA A 115 10.10 1.68 -6.81
CA ALA A 115 9.94 0.55 -7.72
C ALA A 115 8.57 -0.17 -7.55
N PHE A 116 8.05 -0.23 -6.31
CA PHE A 116 6.68 -0.72 -6.07
C PHE A 116 5.61 0.19 -6.68
N TYR A 117 5.79 1.53 -6.61
CA TYR A 117 4.85 2.47 -7.25
C TYR A 117 4.85 2.29 -8.77
N GLU A 118 6.01 2.27 -9.39
CA GLU A 118 6.19 2.06 -10.83
C GLU A 118 5.55 0.74 -11.28
N ARG A 119 5.81 -0.36 -10.55
CA ARG A 119 5.25 -1.67 -10.87
C ARG A 119 3.73 -1.69 -10.80
N ARG A 120 3.13 -1.10 -9.75
CA ARG A 120 1.67 -1.04 -9.60
C ARG A 120 1.02 -0.17 -10.67
N LEU A 121 1.61 0.97 -11.00
CA LEU A 121 1.14 1.82 -12.09
C LEU A 121 1.18 1.11 -13.44
N ALA A 122 2.26 0.40 -13.75
CA ALA A 122 2.37 -0.40 -14.97
C ALA A 122 1.26 -1.47 -15.03
N VAL A 123 1.01 -2.19 -13.95
CA VAL A 123 -0.07 -3.20 -13.90
C VAL A 123 -1.45 -2.58 -14.11
N LEU A 124 -1.71 -1.39 -13.58
CA LEU A 124 -2.99 -0.70 -13.80
C LEU A 124 -3.13 -0.25 -15.26
N ALA A 125 -2.07 0.26 -15.88
CA ALA A 125 -2.06 0.62 -17.29
C ALA A 125 -2.30 -0.62 -18.18
N ASP A 126 -1.60 -1.72 -17.94
CA ASP A 126 -1.78 -3.00 -18.65
C ASP A 126 -3.22 -3.55 -18.52
N ARG A 127 -3.89 -3.26 -17.40
CA ARG A 127 -5.29 -3.67 -17.15
C ARG A 127 -6.32 -2.65 -17.64
N ASN A 128 -5.91 -1.57 -18.27
CA ASN A 128 -6.76 -0.44 -18.69
C ASN A 128 -7.60 0.10 -17.52
N VAL A 129 -6.97 0.32 -16.37
CA VAL A 129 -7.60 0.93 -15.19
C VAL A 129 -7.26 2.42 -15.19
N PRO A 130 -8.25 3.32 -15.39
CA PRO A 130 -7.98 4.73 -15.70
C PRO A 130 -7.61 5.58 -14.48
N ARG A 131 -7.70 5.04 -13.27
CA ARG A 131 -7.48 5.80 -12.03
C ARG A 131 -6.87 4.94 -10.93
N ALA A 132 -5.99 5.54 -10.12
CA ALA A 132 -5.45 4.95 -8.90
C ALA A 132 -5.73 5.83 -7.70
N VAL A 133 -5.99 5.21 -6.54
CA VAL A 133 -6.16 5.88 -5.25
C VAL A 133 -5.28 5.24 -4.19
N GLY A 134 -4.98 6.00 -3.13
CA GLY A 134 -4.24 5.46 -2.00
C GLY A 134 -4.29 6.35 -0.77
N ILE A 135 -3.83 5.80 0.35
CA ILE A 135 -3.80 6.44 1.66
C ILE A 135 -2.36 6.51 2.14
N ALA A 136 -1.88 7.71 2.39
CA ALA A 136 -0.58 7.96 3.01
C ALA A 136 -0.75 8.16 4.52
N TRP A 137 -0.22 7.24 5.31
CA TRP A 137 -0.13 7.42 6.75
C TRP A 137 0.98 8.41 7.09
N HIS A 138 0.67 9.46 7.86
CA HIS A 138 1.68 10.40 8.35
C HIS A 138 2.46 9.78 9.51
N ARG A 139 3.69 9.40 9.23
CA ARG A 139 4.62 8.90 10.26
C ARG A 139 5.34 10.07 10.93
N PRO A 140 5.45 10.08 12.27
CA PRO A 140 6.06 11.23 12.96
C PRO A 140 7.56 11.45 12.74
N ALA A 141 8.30 10.47 12.26
CA ALA A 141 9.76 10.50 12.33
C ALA A 141 10.55 10.06 11.09
N ASP A 142 9.93 9.49 10.09
CA ASP A 142 10.66 8.84 8.99
C ASP A 142 10.06 9.17 7.63
N VAL A 143 10.68 8.65 6.59
CA VAL A 143 10.17 8.71 5.21
C VAL A 143 8.73 8.20 5.17
N ASP A 144 7.78 9.10 5.03
CA ASP A 144 6.39 8.73 4.83
C ASP A 144 6.03 8.58 3.35
N SER A 145 4.94 7.88 3.09
CA SER A 145 4.52 7.58 1.74
C SER A 145 4.00 8.80 0.95
N ARG A 146 3.82 9.98 1.59
CA ARG A 146 3.42 11.22 0.91
C ARG A 146 4.39 11.58 -0.19
N ALA A 147 5.68 11.58 0.13
CA ALA A 147 6.74 11.89 -0.86
C ALA A 147 6.72 10.93 -2.05
N LEU A 148 6.38 9.65 -1.83
CA LEU A 148 6.26 8.66 -2.91
C LEU A 148 5.01 8.93 -3.77
N PHE A 149 3.85 9.21 -3.16
CA PHE A 149 2.65 9.57 -3.90
C PHE A 149 2.89 10.79 -4.80
N GLU A 150 3.43 11.85 -4.23
CA GLU A 150 3.70 13.10 -4.94
C GLU A 150 4.76 12.92 -6.05
N LYS A 151 5.86 12.21 -5.77
CA LYS A 151 6.89 11.85 -6.76
C LYS A 151 6.30 11.09 -7.95
N HIS A 152 5.33 10.22 -7.71
CA HIS A 152 4.69 9.42 -8.77
C HIS A 152 3.41 10.07 -9.32
N GLY A 153 3.26 11.39 -9.19
CA GLY A 153 2.22 12.17 -9.85
C GLY A 153 0.82 12.00 -9.29
N PHE A 154 0.68 11.56 -8.05
CA PHE A 154 -0.61 11.56 -7.37
C PHE A 154 -0.92 12.95 -6.83
N THR A 155 -2.19 13.34 -6.92
CA THR A 155 -2.72 14.56 -6.34
C THR A 155 -3.37 14.26 -5.00
N ARG A 156 -3.08 15.10 -4.00
CA ARG A 156 -3.69 14.96 -2.69
C ARG A 156 -5.14 15.47 -2.72
N LEU A 157 -6.08 14.59 -2.35
CA LEU A 157 -7.51 14.92 -2.23
C LEU A 157 -7.83 15.59 -0.90
N ALA A 158 -7.31 15.06 0.20
CA ALA A 158 -7.56 15.55 1.54
C ALA A 158 -6.46 15.11 2.51
N THR A 159 -6.30 15.86 3.60
CA THR A 159 -5.57 15.44 4.81
C THR A 159 -6.56 15.34 5.95
N VAL A 160 -6.60 14.21 6.63
CA VAL A 160 -7.60 13.89 7.64
C VAL A 160 -6.92 13.54 8.96
N GLU A 161 -7.14 14.36 9.97
CA GLU A 161 -6.71 14.07 11.34
C GLU A 161 -7.53 12.93 11.94
N ARG A 162 -6.86 12.11 12.75
CA ARG A 162 -7.47 10.92 13.38
C ARG A 162 -8.14 9.98 12.39
N TYR A 163 -7.61 9.91 11.18
CA TYR A 163 -8.21 9.15 10.07
C TYR A 163 -8.62 7.73 10.47
N TYR A 164 -7.70 6.98 11.08
CA TYR A 164 -7.92 5.55 11.37
C TYR A 164 -8.93 5.29 12.49
N SER A 165 -9.07 6.21 13.46
CA SER A 165 -10.11 6.09 14.48
C SER A 165 -11.48 6.52 13.96
N ARG A 166 -11.54 7.44 13.01
CA ARG A 166 -12.78 7.86 12.35
C ARG A 166 -13.33 6.80 11.41
N THR A 167 -12.45 6.14 10.66
CA THR A 167 -12.82 5.14 9.66
C THR A 167 -12.79 3.69 10.20
N GLY A 168 -12.31 3.46 11.41
CA GLY A 168 -12.21 2.13 12.02
C GLY A 168 -11.20 1.18 11.34
N THR A 169 -10.34 1.68 10.45
CA THR A 169 -9.52 0.86 9.55
C THR A 169 -8.22 0.32 10.15
N ARG A 170 -7.83 0.75 11.36
CA ARG A 170 -6.59 0.28 12.01
C ARG A 170 -6.77 0.09 13.52
N PRO A 171 -7.27 -1.07 13.98
CA PRO A 171 -7.50 -1.34 15.40
C PRO A 171 -6.20 -1.40 16.22
N ASN A 172 -5.10 -1.87 15.64
CA ASN A 172 -3.81 -2.10 16.32
C ASN A 172 -2.71 -1.24 15.70
N CYS A 173 -2.75 0.08 15.96
CA CYS A 173 -1.72 0.99 15.47
C CYS A 173 -0.39 0.77 16.24
N PRO A 174 0.76 0.55 15.56
CA PRO A 174 2.03 0.31 16.23
C PRO A 174 2.62 1.58 16.90
N ARG A 175 2.01 2.75 16.72
CA ARG A 175 2.47 4.03 17.24
C ARG A 175 1.59 4.61 18.35
N CYS A 176 0.37 4.11 18.49
CA CYS A 176 -0.59 4.63 19.47
C CYS A 176 -0.91 3.60 20.53
N THR A 177 -0.95 4.02 21.79
CA THR A 177 -1.52 3.24 22.89
C THR A 177 -2.99 3.61 22.99
N GLY A 178 -3.92 2.68 22.71
CA GLY A 178 -5.36 2.92 22.70
C GLY A 178 -5.87 3.49 21.36
N THR A 179 -6.74 4.49 21.40
CA THR A 179 -7.35 5.08 20.20
C THR A 179 -6.30 5.68 19.26
N CYS A 180 -6.32 5.32 18.00
CA CYS A 180 -5.38 5.83 17.03
C CYS A 180 -5.63 7.31 16.72
N LEU A 181 -4.62 8.15 16.92
CA LEU A 181 -4.65 9.59 16.65
C LEU A 181 -3.95 9.97 15.34
N CYS A 182 -3.52 9.00 14.54
CA CYS A 182 -2.72 9.26 13.36
C CYS A 182 -3.51 9.96 12.27
N THR A 183 -2.85 10.92 11.64
CA THR A 183 -3.31 11.61 10.42
C THR A 183 -3.00 10.77 9.19
N ALA A 184 -3.83 10.89 8.16
CA ALA A 184 -3.55 10.36 6.83
C ALA A 184 -3.90 11.37 5.73
N SER A 185 -3.22 11.29 4.61
CA SER A 185 -3.61 11.97 3.37
C SER A 185 -4.17 10.98 2.37
N LEU A 186 -5.25 11.37 1.72
CA LEU A 186 -5.88 10.62 0.63
C LEU A 186 -5.34 11.16 -0.70
N TYR A 187 -5.01 10.27 -1.60
CA TYR A 187 -4.43 10.59 -2.90
C TYR A 187 -5.17 9.92 -4.04
N ASP A 188 -5.16 10.57 -5.19
CA ASP A 188 -5.58 9.98 -6.46
C ASP A 188 -4.67 10.36 -7.62
N ARG A 189 -4.74 9.58 -8.70
CA ARG A 189 -4.04 9.81 -9.95
C ARG A 189 -4.83 9.27 -11.13
N ALA A 190 -4.98 10.06 -12.20
CA ALA A 190 -5.37 9.55 -13.51
C ALA A 190 -4.22 8.70 -14.10
N ILE A 191 -4.55 7.57 -14.72
CA ILE A 191 -3.62 6.70 -15.44
C ILE A 191 -3.94 6.84 -16.93
N ALA A 192 -2.94 7.24 -17.68
CA ALA A 192 -3.03 7.39 -19.13
C ALA A 192 -2.88 6.05 -19.84
#